data_2913cd5d041e411a321d3d931e92ec33
#
_entry.id   2913cd5d041e411a321d3d931e92ec33
#
_cell.length_a   1.000
_cell.length_b   1.000
_cell.length_c   1.000
_cell.angle_alpha   90.00
_cell.angle_beta   90.00
_cell.angle_gamma   90.00
#
_symmetry.space_group_name_H-M   'P 1'
#
loop_
_entity.id
_entity.type
_entity.pdbx_description
1 polymer ?
#
loop_
_entity_poly.entity_id
_entity_poly.type
_entity_poly.pdbx_seq_one_letter_code
_entity_poly.pdbx_strand_id
1 'polypeptide(L)' 'MSDVRDVFITAEVSKELDITPAYLVRLAKSLQLPESDFRGTSKGSYLFSRDAIEKIKSNLKRK' A
#
# COMPACT_ATOMS: atom_id res chain seq x y z
N MET A 1 -5.94 10.03 -20.90
CA MET A 1 -6.71 9.59 -20.24
C MET A 1 -6.34 9.19 -19.00
N SER A 2 -6.89 9.34 -18.17
CA SER A 2 -6.47 9.03 -16.95
C SER A 2 -6.86 7.71 -16.59
N ASP A 3 -6.07 7.06 -15.88
CA ASP A 3 -6.32 5.76 -15.46
C ASP A 3 -6.83 5.84 -14.07
N VAL A 4 -8.06 5.61 -13.89
CA VAL A 4 -8.66 5.73 -12.57
C VAL A 4 -8.57 4.42 -11.86
N ARG A 5 -7.46 4.13 -11.28
CA ARG A 5 -7.27 2.89 -10.57
C ARG A 5 -7.47 3.09 -9.08
N ASP A 6 -8.21 2.21 -8.48
CA ASP A 6 -8.42 2.27 -7.04
C ASP A 6 -7.59 1.24 -6.31
N VAL A 7 -6.92 0.38 -7.04
CA VAL A 7 -6.13 -0.69 -6.42
C VAL A 7 -4.73 -0.69 -7.00
N PHE A 8 -3.74 -0.81 -6.12
CA PHE A 8 -2.34 -0.81 -6.54
C PHE A 8 -1.62 -2.00 -5.92
N ILE A 9 -0.62 -2.52 -6.61
CA ILE A 9 0.11 -3.67 -6.08
C ILE A 9 1.31 -3.19 -5.26
N THR A 10 1.85 -4.09 -4.48
CA THR A 10 2.96 -3.78 -3.58
C THR A 10 4.11 -3.09 -4.30
N ALA A 11 4.52 -3.64 -5.43
CA ALA A 11 5.67 -3.09 -6.14
C ALA A 11 5.43 -1.64 -6.55
N GLU A 12 4.24 -1.35 -6.99
CA GLU A 12 3.92 0.02 -7.41
C GLU A 12 3.94 0.98 -6.23
N VAL A 13 3.34 0.57 -5.13
CA VAL A 13 3.26 1.44 -3.97
C VAL A 13 4.64 1.66 -3.34
N SER A 14 5.42 0.60 -3.22
CA SER A 14 6.74 0.73 -2.61
C SER A 14 7.63 1.64 -3.46
N LYS A 15 7.50 1.55 -4.76
CA LYS A 15 8.29 2.38 -5.64
C LYS A 15 7.84 3.84 -5.53
N GLU A 16 6.54 4.03 -5.47
CA GLU A 16 5.99 5.37 -5.37
C GLU A 16 6.42 6.05 -4.08
N LEU A 17 6.44 5.30 -2.99
CA LEU A 17 6.80 5.84 -1.69
C LEU A 17 8.30 5.74 -1.38
N ASP A 18 9.04 5.15 -2.31
CA ASP A 18 10.49 5.02 -2.14
C ASP A 18 10.85 4.23 -0.88
N ILE A 19 10.19 3.11 -0.68
CA ILE A 19 10.50 2.23 0.44
C ILE A 19 10.52 0.81 -0.08
N THR A 20 11.04 -0.10 0.72
CA THR A 20 11.11 -1.49 0.29
C THR A 20 9.73 -2.13 0.41
N PRO A 21 9.44 -3.13 -0.41
CA PRO A 21 8.16 -3.84 -0.32
C PRO A 21 7.96 -4.47 1.06
N ALA A 22 9.01 -4.99 1.64
CA ALA A 22 8.90 -5.61 2.95
C ALA A 22 8.48 -4.60 4.02
N TYR A 23 9.08 -3.42 3.98
CA TYR A 23 8.73 -2.38 4.93
C TYR A 23 7.30 -1.91 4.71
N LEU A 24 6.91 -1.80 3.43
CA LEU A 24 5.56 -1.37 3.10
C LEU A 24 4.52 -2.32 3.69
N VAL A 25 4.71 -3.61 3.51
CA VAL A 25 3.78 -4.60 4.02
C VAL A 25 3.74 -4.55 5.55
N ARG A 26 4.90 -4.43 6.16
CA ARG A 26 4.98 -4.38 7.59
C ARG A 26 4.24 -3.16 8.12
N LEU A 27 4.43 -2.03 7.49
CA LEU A 27 3.76 -0.82 7.91
C LEU A 27 2.24 -0.94 7.75
N ALA A 28 1.82 -1.52 6.64
CA ALA A 28 0.40 -1.70 6.40
C ALA A 28 -0.24 -2.57 7.48
N LYS A 29 0.45 -3.64 7.85
CA LYS A 29 -0.06 -4.51 8.90
C LYS A 29 -0.09 -3.80 10.24
N SER A 30 0.88 -2.98 10.48
CA SER A 30 0.96 -2.23 11.73
C SER A 30 -0.20 -1.26 11.86
N LEU A 31 -0.64 -0.71 10.74
CA LEU A 31 -1.75 0.23 10.75
C LEU A 31 -3.10 -0.47 10.85
N GLN A 32 -3.08 -1.81 10.77
CA GLN A 32 -4.30 -2.59 10.88
C GLN A 32 -5.36 -2.17 9.86
N LEU A 33 -4.92 -2.03 8.63
CA LEU A 33 -5.83 -1.63 7.56
C LEU A 33 -6.85 -2.73 7.30
N PRO A 34 -8.09 -2.38 6.95
CA PRO A 34 -9.12 -3.37 6.68
C PRO A 34 -8.83 -4.10 5.37
N GLU A 35 -9.41 -5.28 5.25
CA GLU A 35 -9.23 -6.07 4.06
C GLU A 35 -9.64 -5.34 2.79
N SER A 36 -10.58 -4.47 2.88
CA SER A 36 -11.02 -3.72 1.72
C SER A 36 -9.93 -2.77 1.23
N ASP A 37 -8.99 -2.41 2.10
CA ASP A 37 -7.92 -1.49 1.73
C ASP A 37 -6.60 -2.20 1.51
N PHE A 38 -6.39 -3.32 2.13
CA PHE A 38 -5.11 -4.00 2.07
C PHE A 38 -5.33 -5.51 2.18
N ARG A 39 -5.05 -6.22 1.12
CA ARG A 39 -5.24 -7.66 1.15
C ARG A 39 -4.21 -8.35 0.29
N GLY A 40 -3.90 -9.57 0.63
CA GLY A 40 -2.93 -10.33 -0.11
C GLY A 40 -3.55 -11.00 -1.32
N THR A 41 -2.72 -11.36 -2.27
CA THR A 41 -3.16 -12.07 -3.44
C THR A 41 -2.55 -13.46 -3.39
N SER A 42 -3.03 -14.35 -4.21
CA SER A 42 -2.52 -15.70 -4.23
C SER A 42 -1.10 -15.76 -4.78
N LYS A 43 -0.62 -14.71 -5.36
CA LYS A 43 0.72 -14.70 -5.90
C LYS A 43 1.75 -14.14 -4.93
N GLY A 44 1.36 -13.90 -3.73
CA GLY A 44 2.31 -13.38 -2.77
C GLY A 44 2.44 -11.87 -2.74
N SER A 45 1.69 -11.19 -3.57
CA SER A 45 1.70 -9.74 -3.55
C SER A 45 0.55 -9.25 -2.70
N TYR A 46 0.44 -7.96 -2.56
CA TYR A 46 -0.65 -7.37 -1.82
C TYR A 46 -1.29 -6.28 -2.65
N LEU A 47 -2.56 -6.05 -2.41
CA LEU A 47 -3.29 -5.00 -3.09
C LEU A 47 -3.59 -3.90 -2.09
N PHE A 48 -3.39 -2.68 -2.52
CA PHE A 48 -3.62 -1.53 -1.65
C PHE A 48 -4.63 -0.60 -2.30
N SER A 49 -5.55 -0.10 -1.52
CA SER A 49 -6.51 0.85 -2.03
C SER A 49 -5.87 2.23 -1.96
N ARG A 50 -6.49 3.20 -2.60
CA ARG A 50 -5.98 4.55 -2.56
C ARG A 50 -5.96 5.07 -1.13
N ASP A 51 -7.00 4.75 -0.37
CA ASP A 51 -7.07 5.19 1.03
C ASP A 51 -5.93 4.59 1.84
N ALA A 52 -5.59 3.33 1.58
CA ALA A 52 -4.52 2.69 2.29
C ALA A 52 -3.20 3.39 2.00
N ILE A 53 -2.98 3.75 0.74
CA ILE A 53 -1.76 4.44 0.35
C ILE A 53 -1.66 5.79 1.04
N GLU A 54 -2.78 6.48 1.15
CA GLU A 54 -2.80 7.78 1.81
C GLU A 54 -2.42 7.65 3.28
N LYS A 55 -2.94 6.64 3.93
CA LYS A 55 -2.64 6.42 5.33
C LYS A 55 -1.17 6.08 5.53
N ILE A 56 -0.63 5.25 4.64
CA ILE A 56 0.77 4.87 4.74
C ILE A 56 1.65 6.08 4.48
N LYS A 57 1.31 6.86 3.47
CA LYS A 57 2.06 8.04 3.17
C LYS A 57 2.08 9.01 4.34
N SER A 58 0.97 9.16 4.99
CA SER A 58 0.85 10.06 6.12
C SER A 58 1.79 9.63 7.23
N ASN A 59 1.94 8.32 7.42
CA ASN A 59 2.83 7.82 8.42
C ASN A 59 4.29 8.04 8.06
N LEU A 60 4.61 7.94 6.78
CA LEU A 60 5.98 8.14 6.36
C LEU A 60 6.43 9.57 6.52
N LYS A 61 5.46 10.47 6.40
CA LYS A 61 5.84 11.83 6.51
C LYS A 61 6.05 12.29 7.88
N ARG A 62 5.73 11.51 8.91
CA ARG A 62 5.89 11.96 10.18
C ARG A 62 7.30 12.00 10.48
N LYS A 63 8.10 12.03 10.40
CA LYS A 63 9.36 12.14 10.73
C LYS A 63 9.71 13.16 11.52
#